data_98a69addcbf779815f99b038a71143e2
#
_entry.id   98a69addcbf779815f99b038a71143e2
#
_cell.length_a   1.000
_cell.length_b   1.000
_cell.length_c   1.000
_cell.angle_alpha   90.00
_cell.angle_beta   90.00
_cell.angle_gamma   90.00
#
_symmetry.space_group_name_H-M   'P 1'
#
loop_
_entity.id
_entity.type
_entity.pdbx_description
1 polymer ?
#
loop_
_entity_poly.entity_id
_entity_poly.type
_entity_poly.pdbx_seq_one_letter_code
_entity_poly.pdbx_strand_id
1 'polypeptide(L)'
;MTLIAERLVPILRSLPQGVRLAAVSKFHPVEELMEAYEAGQRVFAESRVQELMSKVEAMPDDVEWHFIGPLQTNKVKYIVPFISMIQSVSSLKLFDEISRQASKAGRTVPVLLEVHIASEDTKSGFTPEELPQVLEAVLARGSDTGVKIAGLMGMATFTDDREQIRREFRQLASLFREMRERFFSDSADFCELSMGMSGDFELAIEEGSTIVRIGTTIFGERRY
;
A
#
# COMPACT_ATOMS: atom_id res chain seq x y z
N MET A 1 -27.00 -12.21 1.99
CA MET A 1 -25.66 -11.60 2.07
C MET A 1 -24.75 -12.54 1.31
N THR A 2 -23.88 -12.04 0.45
CA THR A 2 -22.93 -12.91 -0.27
C THR A 2 -21.83 -13.38 0.67
N LEU A 3 -21.13 -14.46 0.31
CA LEU A 3 -20.03 -15.00 1.13
C LEU A 3 -18.91 -13.96 1.34
N ILE A 4 -18.64 -13.11 0.35
CA ILE A 4 -17.67 -12.02 0.44
C ILE A 4 -18.15 -10.98 1.46
N ALA A 5 -19.39 -10.56 1.40
CA ALA A 5 -19.96 -9.62 2.37
C ALA A 5 -19.97 -10.19 3.81
N GLU A 6 -20.24 -11.48 3.98
CA GLU A 6 -20.19 -12.16 5.28
C GLU A 6 -18.80 -12.15 5.91
N ARG A 7 -17.74 -12.22 5.09
CA ARG A 7 -16.34 -12.16 5.54
C ARG A 7 -15.85 -10.72 5.73
N LEU A 8 -16.22 -9.81 4.82
CA LEU A 8 -15.75 -8.43 4.79
C LEU A 8 -16.33 -7.57 5.91
N VAL A 9 -17.66 -7.63 6.11
CA VAL A 9 -18.36 -6.73 7.05
C VAL A 9 -17.84 -6.84 8.49
N PRO A 10 -17.57 -8.05 9.05
CA PRO A 10 -16.94 -8.15 10.37
C PRO A 10 -15.57 -7.49 10.44
N ILE A 11 -14.73 -7.63 9.39
CA ILE A 11 -13.42 -6.98 9.34
C ILE A 11 -13.59 -5.47 9.38
N LEU A 12 -14.43 -4.90 8.50
CA LEU A 12 -14.66 -3.44 8.46
C LEU A 12 -15.12 -2.89 9.81
N ARG A 13 -15.96 -3.64 10.53
CA ARG A 13 -16.47 -3.25 11.86
C ARG A 13 -15.43 -3.37 12.98
N SER A 14 -14.45 -4.25 12.83
CA SER A 14 -13.40 -4.47 13.84
C SER A 14 -12.24 -3.50 13.71
N LEU A 15 -12.09 -2.80 12.57
CA LEU A 15 -11.00 -1.85 12.39
C LEU A 15 -11.14 -0.65 13.32
N PRO A 16 -10.08 -0.28 14.05
CA PRO A 16 -10.07 0.96 14.83
C PRO A 16 -10.24 2.20 13.94
N GLN A 17 -10.71 3.29 14.56
CA GLN A 17 -10.77 4.58 13.87
C GLN A 17 -9.38 4.97 13.34
N GLY A 18 -9.31 5.40 12.09
CA GLY A 18 -8.06 5.78 11.42
C GLY A 18 -7.33 4.64 10.73
N VAL A 19 -7.78 3.39 10.87
CA VAL A 19 -7.25 2.25 10.11
C VAL A 19 -8.13 1.96 8.90
N ARG A 20 -7.52 1.91 7.72
CA ARG A 20 -8.20 1.61 6.45
C ARG A 20 -7.88 0.20 5.96
N LEU A 21 -8.86 -0.44 5.35
CA LEU A 21 -8.70 -1.72 4.68
C LEU A 21 -8.43 -1.50 3.20
N ALA A 22 -7.30 -1.97 2.69
CA ALA A 22 -7.08 -2.19 1.28
C ALA A 22 -7.42 -3.65 0.94
N ALA A 23 -8.54 -3.87 0.27
CA ALA A 23 -8.98 -5.21 -0.14
C ALA A 23 -8.12 -5.69 -1.31
N VAL A 24 -7.27 -6.71 -1.07
CA VAL A 24 -6.33 -7.23 -2.09
C VAL A 24 -7.07 -8.15 -3.03
N SER A 25 -7.38 -7.64 -4.21
CA SER A 25 -8.30 -8.24 -5.20
C SER A 25 -7.59 -8.99 -6.33
N LYS A 26 -6.27 -9.12 -6.27
CA LYS A 26 -5.50 -9.85 -7.29
C LYS A 26 -6.00 -11.30 -7.45
N PHE A 27 -6.14 -11.74 -8.72
CA PHE A 27 -6.66 -13.04 -9.14
C PHE A 27 -8.17 -13.26 -8.91
N HIS A 28 -8.91 -12.24 -8.50
CA HIS A 28 -10.36 -12.30 -8.30
C HIS A 28 -11.07 -11.53 -9.41
N PRO A 29 -12.17 -12.06 -9.96
CA PRO A 29 -12.92 -11.41 -11.05
C PRO A 29 -13.69 -10.18 -10.54
N VAL A 30 -14.11 -9.33 -11.48
CA VAL A 30 -14.82 -8.07 -11.18
C VAL A 30 -16.10 -8.31 -10.38
N GLU A 31 -16.80 -9.39 -10.63
CA GLU A 31 -18.05 -9.76 -9.93
C GLU A 31 -17.81 -9.90 -8.44
N GLU A 32 -16.71 -10.50 -8.01
CA GLU A 32 -16.34 -10.63 -6.59
C GLU A 32 -15.97 -9.28 -5.98
N LEU A 33 -15.32 -8.40 -6.75
CA LEU A 33 -15.02 -7.04 -6.31
C LEU A 33 -16.29 -6.21 -6.15
N MET A 34 -17.27 -6.37 -7.05
CA MET A 34 -18.57 -5.70 -6.95
C MET A 34 -19.33 -6.13 -5.69
N GLU A 35 -19.30 -7.41 -5.31
CA GLU A 35 -19.90 -7.86 -4.05
C GLU A 35 -19.24 -7.17 -2.83
N ALA A 36 -17.92 -7.03 -2.83
CA ALA A 36 -17.20 -6.29 -1.78
C ALA A 36 -17.53 -4.79 -1.79
N TYR A 37 -17.66 -4.20 -2.98
CA TYR A 37 -18.05 -2.79 -3.15
C TYR A 37 -19.47 -2.54 -2.61
N GLU A 38 -20.43 -3.39 -2.94
CA GLU A 38 -21.83 -3.31 -2.44
C GLU A 38 -21.88 -3.49 -0.91
N ALA A 39 -20.95 -4.26 -0.34
CA ALA A 39 -20.79 -4.41 1.11
C ALA A 39 -20.09 -3.21 1.80
N GLY A 40 -19.72 -2.17 1.04
CA GLY A 40 -19.17 -0.91 1.55
C GLY A 40 -17.66 -0.71 1.34
N GLN A 41 -16.95 -1.66 0.72
CA GLN A 41 -15.52 -1.49 0.41
C GLN A 41 -15.32 -0.49 -0.72
N ARG A 42 -14.30 0.39 -0.56
CA ARG A 42 -13.94 1.39 -1.55
C ARG A 42 -12.48 1.31 -1.99
N VAL A 43 -11.58 0.89 -1.12
CA VAL A 43 -10.14 0.80 -1.38
C VAL A 43 -9.79 -0.61 -1.84
N PHE A 44 -9.44 -0.79 -3.11
CA PHE A 44 -8.99 -2.07 -3.66
C PHE A 44 -7.51 -2.02 -4.00
N ALA A 45 -6.81 -3.14 -3.85
CA ALA A 45 -5.38 -3.21 -4.07
C ALA A 45 -4.98 -4.30 -5.06
N GLU A 46 -4.18 -3.91 -6.05
CA GLU A 46 -3.69 -4.78 -7.12
C GLU A 46 -2.17 -4.86 -7.14
N SER A 47 -1.64 -5.97 -7.64
CA SER A 47 -0.21 -6.20 -7.75
C SER A 47 0.31 -6.35 -9.19
N ARG A 48 -0.59 -6.36 -10.18
CA ARG A 48 -0.26 -6.49 -11.61
C ARG A 48 -0.96 -5.41 -12.41
N VAL A 49 -0.21 -4.64 -13.19
CA VAL A 49 -0.75 -3.52 -13.97
C VAL A 49 -1.80 -3.98 -14.97
N GLN A 50 -1.58 -5.10 -15.67
CA GLN A 50 -2.54 -5.62 -16.64
C GLN A 50 -3.88 -5.99 -16.00
N GLU A 51 -3.83 -6.62 -14.82
CA GLU A 51 -5.02 -6.99 -14.07
C GLU A 51 -5.76 -5.76 -13.56
N LEU A 52 -5.03 -4.78 -13.00
CA LEU A 52 -5.60 -3.50 -12.59
C LEU A 52 -6.33 -2.81 -13.76
N MET A 53 -5.68 -2.71 -14.91
CA MET A 53 -6.26 -2.07 -16.11
C MET A 53 -7.55 -2.74 -16.57
N SER A 54 -7.65 -4.07 -16.48
CA SER A 54 -8.87 -4.79 -16.88
C SER A 54 -10.04 -4.60 -15.93
N LYS A 55 -9.79 -4.13 -14.68
CA LYS A 55 -10.81 -3.96 -13.65
C LYS A 55 -11.31 -2.51 -13.53
N VAL A 56 -10.43 -1.54 -13.78
CA VAL A 56 -10.74 -0.13 -13.56
C VAL A 56 -11.98 0.33 -14.33
N GLU A 57 -12.11 -0.04 -15.60
CA GLU A 57 -13.25 0.37 -16.44
C GLU A 57 -14.56 -0.32 -16.07
N ALA A 58 -14.49 -1.45 -15.36
CA ALA A 58 -15.65 -2.26 -14.99
C ALA A 58 -16.15 -1.97 -13.54
N MET A 59 -15.39 -1.21 -12.77
CA MET A 59 -15.74 -0.85 -11.39
C MET A 59 -16.23 0.61 -11.32
N PRO A 60 -17.02 0.98 -10.28
CA PRO A 60 -17.46 2.35 -10.08
C PRO A 60 -16.31 3.36 -9.93
N ASP A 61 -16.55 4.61 -10.36
CA ASP A 61 -15.54 5.68 -10.39
C ASP A 61 -15.07 6.13 -9.00
N ASP A 62 -15.82 5.82 -7.93
CA ASP A 62 -15.47 6.14 -6.55
C ASP A 62 -14.58 5.05 -5.88
N VAL A 63 -14.16 4.06 -6.65
CA VAL A 63 -13.17 3.08 -6.19
C VAL A 63 -11.78 3.72 -6.09
N GLU A 64 -11.18 3.62 -4.91
CA GLU A 64 -9.79 4.00 -4.67
C GLU A 64 -8.86 2.83 -4.98
N TRP A 65 -8.10 2.96 -6.06
CA TRP A 65 -7.16 1.92 -6.48
C TRP A 65 -5.78 2.12 -5.86
N HIS A 66 -5.31 1.14 -5.11
CA HIS A 66 -3.93 1.09 -4.60
C HIS A 66 -3.11 0.07 -5.38
N PHE A 67 -1.89 0.43 -5.74
CA PHE A 67 -0.93 -0.50 -6.34
C PHE A 67 0.08 -0.95 -5.27
N ILE A 68 0.17 -2.27 -5.05
CA ILE A 68 0.93 -2.87 -3.94
C ILE A 68 1.99 -3.90 -4.39
N GLY A 69 2.12 -4.15 -5.67
CA GLY A 69 3.08 -5.11 -6.23
C GLY A 69 4.33 -4.45 -6.82
N PRO A 70 5.33 -5.24 -7.26
CA PRO A 70 6.48 -4.72 -7.97
C PRO A 70 6.06 -3.95 -9.22
N LEU A 71 6.40 -2.66 -9.28
CA LEU A 71 6.03 -1.79 -10.40
C LEU A 71 7.23 -1.54 -11.31
N GLN A 72 7.17 -2.06 -12.53
CA GLN A 72 8.16 -1.75 -13.55
C GLN A 72 8.00 -0.32 -14.06
N THR A 73 9.11 0.40 -14.26
CA THR A 73 9.09 1.81 -14.71
C THR A 73 8.32 2.02 -16.03
N ASN A 74 8.45 1.11 -17.00
CA ASN A 74 7.72 1.18 -18.26
C ASN A 74 6.20 1.00 -18.13
N LYS A 75 5.71 0.56 -16.98
CA LYS A 75 4.29 0.34 -16.67
C LYS A 75 3.65 1.50 -15.89
N VAL A 76 4.44 2.38 -15.29
CA VAL A 76 3.97 3.53 -14.48
C VAL A 76 2.96 4.38 -15.23
N LYS A 77 3.23 4.69 -16.51
CA LYS A 77 2.38 5.52 -17.37
C LYS A 77 0.93 5.04 -17.52
N TYR A 78 0.69 3.74 -17.31
CA TYR A 78 -0.65 3.18 -17.46
C TYR A 78 -1.53 3.39 -16.23
N ILE A 79 -0.94 3.44 -15.03
CA ILE A 79 -1.70 3.54 -13.78
C ILE A 79 -1.76 4.96 -13.22
N VAL A 80 -0.76 5.80 -13.47
CA VAL A 80 -0.72 7.18 -12.98
C VAL A 80 -1.99 7.99 -13.32
N PRO A 81 -2.66 7.84 -14.47
CA PRO A 81 -3.85 8.62 -14.77
C PRO A 81 -5.02 8.46 -13.78
N PHE A 82 -5.11 7.35 -13.05
CA PHE A 82 -6.26 7.07 -12.17
C PHE A 82 -5.90 6.56 -10.78
N ILE A 83 -4.66 6.06 -10.58
CA ILE A 83 -4.28 5.45 -9.30
C ILE A 83 -4.46 6.41 -8.13
N SER A 84 -4.97 5.89 -7.00
CA SER A 84 -5.15 6.67 -5.77
C SER A 84 -3.91 6.62 -4.88
N MET A 85 -3.15 5.52 -4.90
CA MET A 85 -1.90 5.38 -4.15
C MET A 85 -1.00 4.29 -4.75
N ILE A 86 0.32 4.53 -4.79
CA ILE A 86 1.32 3.49 -5.08
C ILE A 86 2.09 3.21 -3.79
N GLN A 87 1.92 2.00 -3.23
CA GLN A 87 2.53 1.65 -1.94
C GLN A 87 3.91 0.99 -2.06
N SER A 88 4.33 0.62 -3.27
CA SER A 88 5.50 -0.23 -3.53
C SER A 88 6.65 0.52 -4.22
N VAL A 89 6.94 1.74 -3.76
CA VAL A 89 8.07 2.51 -4.29
C VAL A 89 9.37 2.04 -3.65
N SER A 90 10.11 1.21 -4.37
CA SER A 90 11.29 0.47 -3.89
C SER A 90 12.63 0.98 -4.44
N SER A 91 12.63 2.07 -5.21
CA SER A 91 13.86 2.67 -5.73
C SER A 91 13.68 4.13 -6.15
N LEU A 92 14.74 4.92 -6.11
CA LEU A 92 14.76 6.29 -6.62
C LEU A 92 14.41 6.35 -8.12
N LYS A 93 14.87 5.38 -8.90
CA LYS A 93 14.53 5.29 -10.33
C LYS A 93 13.01 5.14 -10.55
N LEU A 94 12.33 4.35 -9.72
CA LEU A 94 10.88 4.20 -9.80
C LEU A 94 10.18 5.48 -9.35
N PHE A 95 10.65 6.10 -8.27
CA PHE A 95 10.15 7.39 -7.80
C PHE A 95 10.23 8.46 -8.90
N ASP A 96 11.38 8.60 -9.54
CA ASP A 96 11.61 9.59 -10.62
C ASP A 96 10.69 9.34 -11.82
N GLU A 97 10.42 8.07 -12.16
CA GLU A 97 9.48 7.75 -13.24
C GLU A 97 8.03 8.07 -12.85
N ILE A 98 7.62 7.78 -11.61
CA ILE A 98 6.28 8.17 -11.11
C ILE A 98 6.15 9.69 -11.17
N SER A 99 7.13 10.43 -10.67
CA SER A 99 7.17 11.89 -10.71
C SER A 99 7.00 12.43 -12.13
N ARG A 100 7.80 11.92 -13.07
CA ARG A 100 7.75 12.32 -14.47
C ARG A 100 6.38 12.06 -15.10
N GLN A 101 5.74 10.92 -14.81
CA GLN A 101 4.43 10.59 -15.36
C GLN A 101 3.31 11.37 -14.69
N ALA A 102 3.40 11.60 -13.38
CA ALA A 102 2.43 12.37 -12.61
C ALA A 102 2.40 13.83 -13.07
N SER A 103 3.57 14.48 -13.21
CA SER A 103 3.70 15.83 -13.74
C SER A 103 3.14 15.93 -15.17
N LYS A 104 3.43 14.95 -16.04
CA LYS A 104 2.89 14.89 -17.39
C LYS A 104 1.35 14.77 -17.42
N ALA A 105 0.77 14.05 -16.44
CA ALA A 105 -0.68 13.86 -16.31
C ALA A 105 -1.37 15.01 -15.56
N GLY A 106 -0.63 16.02 -15.05
CA GLY A 106 -1.16 17.08 -14.22
C GLY A 106 -1.74 16.60 -12.90
N ARG A 107 -1.19 15.52 -12.34
CA ARG A 107 -1.67 14.90 -11.10
C ARG A 107 -0.61 14.91 -10.00
N THR A 108 -1.09 14.88 -8.76
CA THR A 108 -0.28 14.54 -7.60
C THR A 108 -0.66 13.13 -7.13
N VAL A 109 0.31 12.20 -7.17
CA VAL A 109 0.11 10.79 -6.80
C VAL A 109 0.68 10.54 -5.41
N PRO A 110 -0.15 10.12 -4.44
CA PRO A 110 0.34 9.64 -3.15
C PRO A 110 1.17 8.36 -3.30
N VAL A 111 2.32 8.31 -2.62
CA VAL A 111 3.19 7.13 -2.63
C VAL A 111 3.62 6.75 -1.22
N LEU A 112 3.83 5.45 -1.00
CA LEU A 112 4.55 4.94 0.16
C LEU A 112 5.91 4.42 -0.30
N LEU A 113 6.96 4.70 0.49
CA LEU A 113 8.25 4.08 0.28
C LEU A 113 8.22 2.67 0.86
N GLU A 114 8.55 1.68 0.04
CA GLU A 114 8.62 0.28 0.47
C GLU A 114 9.93 0.05 1.22
N VAL A 115 9.81 -0.42 2.47
CA VAL A 115 10.95 -0.71 3.36
C VAL A 115 11.06 -2.21 3.56
N HIS A 116 12.27 -2.73 3.39
CA HIS A 116 12.61 -4.12 3.64
C HIS A 116 12.86 -4.32 5.15
N ILE A 117 11.88 -4.91 5.83
CA ILE A 117 11.93 -5.22 7.28
C ILE A 117 11.99 -6.72 7.56
N ALA A 118 11.76 -7.55 6.55
CA ALA A 118 11.74 -9.00 6.67
C ALA A 118 13.16 -9.58 6.65
N SER A 119 13.30 -10.79 7.19
CA SER A 119 14.57 -11.52 7.19
C SER A 119 14.90 -12.20 5.86
N GLU A 120 13.93 -12.29 4.90
CA GLU A 120 14.16 -12.90 3.60
C GLU A 120 14.86 -11.92 2.64
N ASP A 121 16.05 -12.25 2.16
CA ASP A 121 16.86 -11.44 1.22
C ASP A 121 16.18 -11.17 -0.14
N THR A 122 15.11 -11.89 -0.45
CA THR A 122 14.40 -11.79 -1.74
C THR A 122 13.35 -10.69 -1.79
N LYS A 123 13.08 -10.00 -0.68
CA LYS A 123 12.07 -8.92 -0.65
C LYS A 123 12.64 -7.61 -1.16
N SER A 124 11.83 -6.89 -1.93
CA SER A 124 12.14 -5.55 -2.44
C SER A 124 11.98 -4.48 -1.34
N GLY A 125 12.51 -3.31 -1.59
CA GLY A 125 12.38 -2.16 -0.71
C GLY A 125 13.73 -1.53 -0.37
N PHE A 126 13.67 -0.34 0.21
CA PHE A 126 14.84 0.31 0.80
C PHE A 126 15.17 -0.33 2.14
N THR A 127 16.43 -0.42 2.50
CA THR A 127 16.78 -0.82 3.86
C THR A 127 16.45 0.32 4.86
N PRO A 128 16.21 -0.01 6.14
CA PRO A 128 16.00 1.00 7.17
C PRO A 128 17.13 2.04 7.24
N GLU A 129 18.38 1.61 7.00
CA GLU A 129 19.59 2.44 7.04
C GLU A 129 19.69 3.41 5.84
N GLU A 130 19.16 3.00 4.67
CA GLU A 130 19.17 3.83 3.46
C GLU A 130 18.08 4.90 3.48
N LEU A 131 16.97 4.65 4.22
CA LEU A 131 15.76 5.47 4.14
C LEU A 131 15.98 6.97 4.41
N PRO A 132 16.80 7.40 5.40
CA PRO A 132 17.06 8.83 5.61
C PRO A 132 17.71 9.49 4.39
N GLN A 133 18.69 8.85 3.77
CA GLN A 133 19.37 9.36 2.57
C GLN A 133 18.42 9.37 1.36
N VAL A 134 17.57 8.38 1.23
CA VAL A 134 16.53 8.33 0.19
C VAL A 134 15.57 9.50 0.35
N LEU A 135 15.09 9.79 1.56
CA LEU A 135 14.22 10.92 1.82
C LEU A 135 14.90 12.25 1.54
N GLU A 136 16.14 12.44 1.98
CA GLU A 136 16.94 13.63 1.63
C GLU A 136 17.04 13.83 0.11
N ALA A 137 17.37 12.75 -0.60
CA ALA A 137 17.49 12.80 -2.06
C ALA A 137 16.15 13.09 -2.75
N VAL A 138 15.04 12.57 -2.25
CA VAL A 138 13.70 12.82 -2.82
C VAL A 138 13.24 14.24 -2.54
N LEU A 139 13.39 14.72 -1.30
CA LEU A 139 12.99 16.06 -0.89
C LEU A 139 13.83 17.15 -1.59
N ALA A 140 15.10 16.85 -1.89
CA ALA A 140 15.96 17.75 -2.68
C ALA A 140 15.46 18.00 -4.12
N ARG A 141 14.53 17.16 -4.64
CA ARG A 141 13.90 17.37 -5.95
C ARG A 141 12.85 18.49 -5.93
N GLY A 142 12.52 19.01 -4.74
CA GLY A 142 11.55 20.08 -4.56
C GLY A 142 10.09 19.58 -4.47
N SER A 143 9.16 20.52 -4.31
CA SER A 143 7.73 20.23 -4.09
C SER A 143 6.93 19.96 -5.37
N ASP A 144 7.48 20.33 -6.53
CA ASP A 144 6.75 20.25 -7.83
C ASP A 144 7.03 18.93 -8.58
N THR A 145 7.07 17.83 -7.82
CA THR A 145 7.38 16.50 -8.38
C THR A 145 6.16 15.76 -8.91
N GLY A 146 4.94 16.26 -8.63
CA GLY A 146 3.71 15.48 -8.90
C GLY A 146 3.58 14.24 -8.03
N VAL A 147 4.42 14.07 -7.01
CA VAL A 147 4.40 12.96 -6.05
C VAL A 147 4.28 13.50 -4.63
N LYS A 148 3.40 12.88 -3.86
CA LYS A 148 3.24 13.14 -2.43
C LYS A 148 3.69 11.91 -1.64
N ILE A 149 4.76 12.05 -0.85
CA ILE A 149 5.20 10.96 0.02
C ILE A 149 4.24 10.90 1.20
N ALA A 150 3.38 9.88 1.22
CA ALA A 150 2.34 9.73 2.23
C ALA A 150 2.77 8.88 3.42
N GLY A 151 3.90 8.15 3.32
CA GLY A 151 4.39 7.32 4.42
C GLY A 151 5.23 6.14 3.96
N LEU A 152 5.16 5.07 4.74
CA LEU A 152 5.94 3.85 4.54
C LEU A 152 5.05 2.62 4.33
N MET A 153 5.57 1.63 3.62
CA MET A 153 4.99 0.31 3.50
C MET A 153 6.04 -0.75 3.82
N GLY A 154 5.64 -1.83 4.50
CA GLY A 154 6.49 -2.99 4.72
C GLY A 154 5.69 -4.28 4.83
N MET A 155 6.41 -5.38 4.68
CA MET A 155 5.89 -6.74 4.86
C MET A 155 6.81 -7.50 5.79
N ALA A 156 6.24 -8.09 6.84
CA ALA A 156 6.98 -8.95 7.74
C ALA A 156 7.39 -10.28 7.08
N THR A 157 8.31 -10.96 7.69
CA THR A 157 8.71 -12.33 7.35
C THR A 157 7.50 -13.26 7.31
N PHE A 158 7.46 -14.13 6.31
CA PHE A 158 6.43 -15.18 6.24
C PHE A 158 6.77 -16.31 7.19
N THR A 159 6.25 -16.24 8.41
CA THR A 159 6.53 -17.18 9.52
C THR A 159 5.32 -17.28 10.46
N ASP A 160 5.27 -18.35 11.25
CA ASP A 160 4.30 -18.49 12.34
C ASP A 160 4.82 -17.88 13.67
N ASP A 161 6.07 -17.41 13.71
CA ASP A 161 6.65 -16.70 14.88
C ASP A 161 6.05 -15.29 15.02
N ARG A 162 4.98 -15.19 15.81
CA ARG A 162 4.27 -13.94 16.06
C ARG A 162 5.16 -12.86 16.70
N GLU A 163 6.15 -13.25 17.50
CA GLU A 163 7.08 -12.32 18.13
C GLU A 163 8.07 -11.74 17.12
N GLN A 164 8.52 -12.54 16.14
CA GLN A 164 9.31 -12.03 15.03
C GLN A 164 8.51 -11.02 14.20
N ILE A 165 7.29 -11.38 13.80
CA ILE A 165 6.39 -10.49 13.04
C ILE A 165 6.19 -9.18 13.80
N ARG A 166 5.92 -9.24 15.11
CA ARG A 166 5.72 -8.06 15.95
C ARG A 166 6.97 -7.19 16.02
N ARG A 167 8.15 -7.78 16.17
CA ARG A 167 9.42 -7.02 16.18
C ARG A 167 9.64 -6.28 14.87
N GLU A 168 9.39 -6.91 13.74
CA GLU A 168 9.54 -6.31 12.40
C GLU A 168 8.54 -5.16 12.18
N PHE A 169 7.26 -5.34 12.57
CA PHE A 169 6.28 -4.25 12.51
C PHE A 169 6.63 -3.09 13.43
N ARG A 170 7.11 -3.36 14.65
CA ARG A 170 7.56 -2.34 15.59
C ARG A 170 8.77 -1.57 15.05
N GLN A 171 9.69 -2.24 14.36
CA GLN A 171 10.81 -1.60 13.68
C GLN A 171 10.32 -0.62 12.64
N LEU A 172 9.39 -1.03 11.76
CA LEU A 172 8.83 -0.16 10.72
C LEU A 172 8.07 1.04 11.33
N ALA A 173 7.28 0.79 12.37
CA ALA A 173 6.55 1.85 13.08
C ALA A 173 7.49 2.85 13.77
N SER A 174 8.61 2.39 14.31
CA SER A 174 9.63 3.26 14.91
C SER A 174 10.31 4.11 13.84
N LEU A 175 10.68 3.49 12.72
CA LEU A 175 11.27 4.18 11.57
C LEU A 175 10.31 5.23 10.99
N PHE A 176 9.02 4.89 10.85
CA PHE A 176 8.00 5.83 10.40
C PHE A 176 7.92 7.08 11.31
N ARG A 177 7.92 6.90 12.63
CA ARG A 177 7.90 8.04 13.59
C ARG A 177 9.15 8.89 13.48
N GLU A 178 10.32 8.26 13.41
CA GLU A 178 11.61 8.96 13.24
C GLU A 178 11.64 9.78 11.94
N MET A 179 11.24 9.19 10.81
CA MET A 179 11.21 9.88 9.52
C MET A 179 10.19 11.02 9.51
N ARG A 180 9.04 10.82 10.14
CA ARG A 180 8.01 11.86 10.30
C ARG A 180 8.54 13.04 11.10
N GLU A 181 9.17 12.80 12.25
CA GLU A 181 9.72 13.84 13.09
C GLU A 181 10.86 14.60 12.40
N ARG A 182 11.75 13.88 11.72
CA ARG A 182 12.94 14.46 11.09
C ARG A 182 12.63 15.25 9.81
N PHE A 183 11.72 14.75 8.96
CA PHE A 183 11.52 15.28 7.61
C PHE A 183 10.15 15.89 7.35
N PHE A 184 9.15 15.57 8.18
CA PHE A 184 7.74 15.90 7.93
C PHE A 184 7.03 16.46 9.17
N SER A 185 7.77 17.06 10.13
CA SER A 185 7.20 17.62 11.36
C SER A 185 6.07 18.62 11.11
N ASP A 186 6.19 19.42 10.05
CA ASP A 186 5.25 20.47 9.68
C ASP A 186 4.25 20.01 8.58
N SER A 187 4.26 18.73 8.24
CA SER A 187 3.41 18.17 7.18
C SER A 187 2.41 17.15 7.73
N ALA A 188 1.14 17.36 7.45
CA ALA A 188 0.10 16.37 7.70
C ALA A 188 0.10 15.21 6.69
N ASP A 189 0.87 15.32 5.62
CA ASP A 189 0.83 14.40 4.47
C ASP A 189 1.48 13.06 4.74
N PHE A 190 2.56 13.02 5.55
CA PHE A 190 3.24 11.81 5.93
C PHE A 190 2.55 11.16 7.13
N CYS A 191 1.45 10.45 6.86
CA CYS A 191 0.58 9.90 7.90
C CYS A 191 0.21 8.42 7.70
N GLU A 192 0.65 7.79 6.61
CA GLU A 192 0.27 6.42 6.29
C GLU A 192 1.37 5.42 6.62
N LEU A 193 1.00 4.40 7.37
CA LEU A 193 1.84 3.25 7.68
C LEU A 193 1.11 1.99 7.22
N SER A 194 1.53 1.44 6.07
CA SER A 194 0.91 0.26 5.48
C SER A 194 1.68 -0.99 5.84
N MET A 195 1.12 -1.79 6.73
CA MET A 195 1.65 -3.10 7.12
C MET A 195 0.52 -4.00 7.60
N GLY A 196 0.74 -5.32 7.56
CA GLY A 196 -0.25 -6.32 7.92
C GLY A 196 -1.06 -6.84 6.74
N MET A 197 -1.19 -8.16 6.71
CA MET A 197 -1.93 -8.95 5.72
C MET A 197 -2.90 -9.90 6.42
N SER A 198 -3.55 -10.79 5.68
CA SER A 198 -4.59 -11.70 6.18
C SER A 198 -4.22 -12.49 7.45
N GLY A 199 -2.94 -12.82 7.65
CA GLY A 199 -2.49 -13.63 8.79
C GLY A 199 -1.95 -12.82 9.98
N ASP A 200 -1.69 -11.52 9.81
CA ASP A 200 -0.93 -10.73 10.79
C ASP A 200 -1.44 -9.29 10.96
N PHE A 201 -2.57 -8.93 10.31
CA PHE A 201 -3.09 -7.56 10.33
C PHE A 201 -3.45 -7.08 11.74
N GLU A 202 -3.89 -7.96 12.64
CA GLU A 202 -4.19 -7.59 14.02
C GLU A 202 -2.94 -7.12 14.77
N LEU A 203 -1.82 -7.87 14.60
CA LEU A 203 -0.51 -7.46 15.15
C LEU A 203 -0.04 -6.15 14.55
N ALA A 204 -0.24 -5.96 13.24
CA ALA A 204 0.12 -4.72 12.56
C ALA A 204 -0.66 -3.52 13.11
N ILE A 205 -1.96 -3.68 13.39
CA ILE A 205 -2.79 -2.64 14.01
C ILE A 205 -2.30 -2.30 15.41
N GLU A 206 -1.96 -3.31 16.23
CA GLU A 206 -1.40 -3.11 17.56
C GLU A 206 -0.08 -2.31 17.53
N GLU A 207 0.73 -2.48 16.48
CA GLU A 207 1.99 -1.75 16.29
C GLU A 207 1.81 -0.43 15.50
N GLY A 208 0.58 -0.01 15.18
CA GLY A 208 0.26 1.31 14.66
C GLY A 208 0.03 1.41 13.15
N SER A 209 -0.31 0.29 12.48
CA SER A 209 -0.70 0.31 11.06
C SER A 209 -1.90 1.24 10.81
N THR A 210 -1.85 2.05 9.76
CA THR A 210 -2.98 2.86 9.28
C THR A 210 -3.66 2.25 8.05
N ILE A 211 -2.96 1.34 7.34
CA ILE A 211 -3.50 0.60 6.21
C ILE A 211 -3.15 -0.89 6.34
N VAL A 212 -4.18 -1.74 6.43
CA VAL A 212 -4.02 -3.20 6.36
C VAL A 212 -4.44 -3.72 4.99
N ARG A 213 -3.73 -4.75 4.48
CA ARG A 213 -3.91 -5.30 3.13
C ARG A 213 -4.42 -6.74 3.20
N ILE A 214 -5.73 -6.92 3.12
CA ILE A 214 -6.37 -8.22 3.33
C ILE A 214 -6.97 -8.74 2.02
N GLY A 215 -6.61 -9.95 1.62
CA GLY A 215 -7.14 -10.60 0.41
C GLY A 215 -7.84 -11.92 0.73
N THR A 216 -7.07 -12.96 1.07
CA THR A 216 -7.54 -14.32 1.23
C THR A 216 -8.68 -14.46 2.26
N THR A 217 -8.65 -13.68 3.33
CA THR A 217 -9.73 -13.68 4.34
C THR A 217 -11.05 -13.17 3.76
N ILE A 218 -11.02 -12.25 2.78
CA ILE A 218 -12.20 -11.66 2.15
C ILE A 218 -12.67 -12.52 0.97
N PHE A 219 -11.79 -12.72 -0.02
CA PHE A 219 -12.14 -13.34 -1.29
C PHE A 219 -11.97 -14.86 -1.31
N GLY A 220 -11.24 -15.43 -0.34
CA GLY A 220 -10.93 -16.84 -0.32
C GLY A 220 -9.60 -17.19 -1.02
N GLU A 221 -9.40 -18.47 -1.28
CA GLU A 221 -8.20 -18.95 -1.98
C GLU A 221 -8.17 -18.49 -3.44
N ARG A 222 -6.95 -18.26 -3.93
CA ARG A 222 -6.71 -17.79 -5.30
C ARG A 222 -7.11 -18.84 -6.31
N ARG A 223 -7.89 -18.45 -7.31
CA ARG A 223 -8.18 -19.25 -8.49
C ARG A 223 -7.14 -18.89 -9.57
N TYR A 224 -6.22 -19.83 -9.85
CA TYR A 224 -5.18 -19.66 -10.88
C TYR A 224 -5.73 -20.05 -12.25
#